data_a147f7b1f073e2013800d9cd4c43d794
#
_entry.id   a147f7b1f073e2013800d9cd4c43d794
#
_cell.length_a   1.000
_cell.length_b   1.000
_cell.length_c   1.000
_cell.angle_alpha   90.00
_cell.angle_beta   90.00
_cell.angle_gamma   90.00
#
_symmetry.space_group_name_H-M   'P 1'
#
loop_
_entity.id
_entity.type
_entity.pdbx_description
1 polymer ?
#
loop_
_entity_poly.entity_id
_entity_poly.type
_entity_poly.pdbx_seq_one_letter_code
_entity_poly.pdbx_strand_id
1 'polypeptide(L)'
;MVEIPTTRICLVRHGETEWNTERRIQGHIDIGLNETGLRQAALAGRWLRDAGIAAVYGSDLTRAWVTAQTIAAALGLAPVEVPEMRERCYGIFEGLTYAEAKVRYPEAYVAFETRNPDYAYENGESLNALFARVTGKLMAIAAAHPGQNVVVVSHGGVLDMVNRFVRGNPLETPRDFLIPNAGINWIATVDGRWRLEAWGDTTHLEAGARDELPS
;
A
#
# COMPACT_ATOMS: atom_id res chain seq x y z
N MET A 1 -28.23 -21.45 4.01
CA MET A 1 -27.07 -20.64 4.39
C MET A 1 -27.25 -19.31 3.71
N VAL A 2 -27.11 -18.20 4.42
CA VAL A 2 -27.13 -16.87 3.79
C VAL A 2 -25.81 -16.73 3.06
N GLU A 3 -25.86 -16.55 1.74
CA GLU A 3 -24.67 -16.33 0.90
C GLU A 3 -24.06 -14.96 1.30
N ILE A 4 -22.85 -14.96 1.80
CA ILE A 4 -22.14 -13.71 2.13
C ILE A 4 -21.62 -13.14 0.81
N PRO A 5 -22.09 -11.95 0.39
CA PRO A 5 -21.69 -11.39 -0.89
C PRO A 5 -20.18 -11.09 -0.92
N THR A 6 -19.52 -11.43 -2.02
CA THR A 6 -18.09 -11.22 -2.22
C THR A 6 -17.76 -9.74 -2.31
N THR A 7 -16.95 -9.23 -1.37
CA THR A 7 -16.38 -7.88 -1.43
C THR A 7 -14.99 -7.96 -2.04
N ARG A 8 -14.70 -7.10 -3.03
CA ARG A 8 -13.39 -7.03 -3.68
C ARG A 8 -12.70 -5.71 -3.36
N ILE A 9 -11.46 -5.76 -3.00
CA ILE A 9 -10.65 -4.58 -2.71
C ILE A 9 -9.48 -4.51 -3.69
N CYS A 10 -9.43 -3.43 -4.45
CA CYS A 10 -8.31 -3.06 -5.29
C CYS A 10 -7.34 -2.22 -4.48
N LEU A 11 -6.18 -2.77 -4.14
CA LEU A 11 -5.12 -2.04 -3.46
C LEU A 11 -4.19 -1.43 -4.50
N VAL A 12 -3.93 -0.13 -4.39
CA VAL A 12 -3.05 0.61 -5.29
C VAL A 12 -1.96 1.28 -4.46
N ARG A 13 -0.69 1.01 -4.77
CA ARG A 13 0.41 1.80 -4.20
C ARG A 13 0.38 3.20 -4.83
N HIS A 14 0.66 4.24 -4.05
CA HIS A 14 0.77 5.60 -4.57
C HIS A 14 1.70 5.69 -5.80
N GLY A 15 1.49 6.68 -6.65
CA GLY A 15 2.37 6.98 -7.79
C GLY A 15 3.79 7.32 -7.34
N GLU A 16 4.73 7.36 -8.28
CA GLU A 16 6.14 7.62 -8.01
C GLU A 16 6.37 9.01 -7.39
N THR A 17 7.29 9.08 -6.43
CA THR A 17 7.82 10.31 -5.84
C THR A 17 9.30 10.45 -6.17
N GLU A 18 9.89 11.64 -6.00
CA GLU A 18 11.34 11.82 -6.17
C GLU A 18 12.14 10.90 -5.23
N TRP A 19 11.66 10.71 -4.00
CA TRP A 19 12.30 9.82 -3.04
C TRP A 19 12.22 8.33 -3.40
N ASN A 20 11.26 7.93 -4.24
CA ASN A 20 11.28 6.58 -4.82
C ASN A 20 12.47 6.43 -5.78
N THR A 21 12.76 7.43 -6.61
CA THR A 21 13.90 7.37 -7.54
C THR A 21 15.24 7.38 -6.80
N GLU A 22 15.33 8.09 -5.68
CA GLU A 22 16.50 8.16 -4.81
C GLU A 22 16.67 6.94 -3.89
N ARG A 23 15.68 6.03 -3.82
CA ARG A 23 15.64 4.92 -2.86
C ARG A 23 15.71 5.39 -1.40
N ARG A 24 15.01 6.48 -1.09
CA ARG A 24 14.96 7.12 0.22
C ARG A 24 13.69 6.70 0.96
N ILE A 25 13.84 6.30 2.22
CA ILE A 25 12.75 5.86 3.10
C ILE A 25 11.87 7.06 3.44
N GLN A 26 10.61 7.01 3.05
CA GLN A 26 9.68 8.12 3.20
C GLN A 26 8.97 8.10 4.55
N GLY A 27 8.44 6.94 4.95
CA GLY A 27 7.66 6.80 6.17
C GLY A 27 6.51 7.81 6.23
N HIS A 28 6.46 8.58 7.32
CA HIS A 28 5.47 9.63 7.53
C HIS A 28 5.92 11.03 7.03
N ILE A 29 7.17 11.17 6.55
CA ILE A 29 7.58 12.41 5.86
C ILE A 29 6.73 12.57 4.61
N ASP A 30 6.09 13.74 4.49
CA ASP A 30 5.08 13.97 3.48
C ASP A 30 5.68 14.55 2.19
N ILE A 31 6.00 13.66 1.26
CA ILE A 31 6.55 13.95 -0.06
C ILE A 31 5.44 13.75 -1.11
N GLY A 32 5.28 14.73 -2.01
CA GLY A 32 4.32 14.67 -3.12
C GLY A 32 4.77 13.76 -4.27
N LEU A 33 3.85 13.53 -5.21
CA LEU A 33 4.14 12.81 -6.45
C LEU A 33 5.05 13.65 -7.36
N ASN A 34 5.93 12.96 -8.09
CA ASN A 34 6.62 13.56 -9.23
C ASN A 34 5.73 13.49 -10.50
N GLU A 35 6.21 14.02 -11.63
CA GLU A 35 5.45 14.01 -12.89
C GLU A 35 5.09 12.59 -13.36
N THR A 36 5.98 11.63 -13.15
CA THR A 36 5.74 10.21 -13.47
C THR A 36 4.61 9.66 -12.61
N GLY A 37 4.64 9.93 -11.29
CA GLY A 37 3.61 9.50 -10.36
C GLY A 37 2.22 10.07 -10.68
N LEU A 38 2.15 11.33 -11.12
CA LEU A 38 0.89 11.94 -11.57
C LEU A 38 0.34 11.23 -12.82
N ARG A 39 1.19 10.91 -13.80
CA ARG A 39 0.80 10.13 -14.98
C ARG A 39 0.36 8.71 -14.60
N GLN A 40 1.08 8.04 -13.72
CA GLN A 40 0.73 6.71 -13.21
C GLN A 40 -0.65 6.70 -12.54
N ALA A 41 -0.93 7.68 -11.68
CA ALA A 41 -2.24 7.82 -11.02
C ALA A 41 -3.38 7.99 -12.04
N ALA A 42 -3.18 8.81 -13.09
CA ALA A 42 -4.16 8.99 -14.15
C ALA A 42 -4.40 7.72 -14.98
N LEU A 43 -3.33 6.93 -15.25
CA LEU A 43 -3.44 5.66 -15.95
C LEU A 43 -4.22 4.63 -15.10
N ALA A 44 -3.92 4.51 -13.81
CA ALA A 44 -4.65 3.64 -12.89
C ALA A 44 -6.15 4.01 -12.82
N GLY A 45 -6.47 5.30 -12.75
CA GLY A 45 -7.86 5.76 -12.77
C GLY A 45 -8.60 5.38 -14.05
N ARG A 46 -7.95 5.51 -15.22
CA ARG A 46 -8.53 5.09 -16.50
C ARG A 46 -8.75 3.58 -16.57
N TRP A 47 -7.79 2.79 -16.08
CA TRP A 47 -7.87 1.33 -16.06
C TRP A 47 -9.04 0.81 -15.23
N LEU A 48 -9.36 1.51 -14.13
CA LEU A 48 -10.39 1.08 -13.18
C LEU A 48 -11.81 1.53 -13.56
N ARG A 49 -12.02 2.26 -14.68
CA ARG A 49 -13.35 2.81 -15.04
C ARG A 49 -14.45 1.75 -15.15
N ASP A 50 -14.13 0.63 -15.72
CA ASP A 50 -15.10 -0.44 -15.99
C ASP A 50 -15.11 -1.50 -14.88
N ALA A 51 -14.40 -1.28 -13.79
CA ALA A 51 -14.30 -2.22 -12.68
C ALA A 51 -15.47 -2.15 -11.69
N GLY A 52 -16.47 -1.29 -11.91
CA GLY A 52 -17.65 -1.18 -11.03
C GLY A 52 -17.30 -0.75 -9.61
N ILE A 53 -16.40 0.22 -9.46
CA ILE A 53 -15.93 0.70 -8.16
C ILE A 53 -17.02 1.52 -7.47
N ALA A 54 -17.37 1.15 -6.24
CA ALA A 54 -18.38 1.84 -5.41
C ALA A 54 -17.78 2.93 -4.51
N ALA A 55 -16.52 2.80 -4.09
CA ALA A 55 -15.85 3.77 -3.21
C ALA A 55 -14.34 3.79 -3.43
N VAL A 56 -13.71 4.93 -3.15
CA VAL A 56 -12.25 5.11 -3.16
C VAL A 56 -11.81 5.62 -1.80
N TYR A 57 -10.88 4.92 -1.20
CA TYR A 57 -10.21 5.27 0.05
C TYR A 57 -8.75 5.60 -0.22
N GLY A 58 -8.16 6.51 0.56
CA GLY A 58 -6.75 6.84 0.45
C GLY A 58 -6.12 7.15 1.79
N SER A 59 -4.87 6.75 1.99
CA SER A 59 -4.05 7.34 3.05
C SER A 59 -4.00 8.86 2.86
N ASP A 60 -3.99 9.60 3.94
CA ASP A 60 -3.95 11.06 3.97
C ASP A 60 -2.57 11.67 3.69
N LEU A 61 -1.50 10.84 3.56
CA LEU A 61 -0.20 11.31 3.09
C LEU A 61 -0.29 11.76 1.63
N THR A 62 0.20 12.95 1.32
CA THR A 62 0.00 13.67 0.04
C THR A 62 0.19 12.77 -1.19
N ARG A 63 1.23 11.95 -1.25
CA ARG A 63 1.49 11.04 -2.38
C ARG A 63 0.37 10.03 -2.63
N ALA A 64 -0.19 9.45 -1.55
CA ALA A 64 -1.30 8.50 -1.66
C ALA A 64 -2.63 9.23 -1.84
N TRP A 65 -2.82 10.35 -1.17
CA TRP A 65 -4.04 11.15 -1.27
C TRP A 65 -4.25 11.71 -2.68
N VAL A 66 -3.22 12.32 -3.29
CA VAL A 66 -3.30 12.81 -4.67
C VAL A 66 -3.54 11.67 -5.66
N THR A 67 -2.94 10.50 -5.44
CA THR A 67 -3.23 9.30 -6.24
C THR A 67 -4.69 8.88 -6.10
N ALA A 68 -5.23 8.85 -4.87
CA ALA A 68 -6.64 8.51 -4.61
C ALA A 68 -7.61 9.52 -5.24
N GLN A 69 -7.34 10.83 -5.11
CA GLN A 69 -8.13 11.89 -5.73
C GLN A 69 -8.16 11.75 -7.25
N THR A 70 -7.01 11.47 -7.86
CA THR A 70 -6.90 11.31 -9.32
C THR A 70 -7.70 10.10 -9.81
N ILE A 71 -7.61 8.96 -9.11
CA ILE A 71 -8.40 7.76 -9.42
C ILE A 71 -9.89 8.05 -9.21
N ALA A 72 -10.29 8.61 -8.08
CA ALA A 72 -11.68 8.92 -7.76
C ALA A 72 -12.32 9.87 -8.78
N ALA A 73 -11.60 10.91 -9.21
CA ALA A 73 -12.06 11.83 -10.25
C ALA A 73 -12.33 11.12 -11.59
N ALA A 74 -11.47 10.16 -11.98
CA ALA A 74 -11.65 9.37 -13.20
C ALA A 74 -12.88 8.44 -13.12
N LEU A 75 -13.33 8.08 -11.91
CA LEU A 75 -14.48 7.23 -11.63
C LEU A 75 -15.76 8.02 -11.32
N GLY A 76 -15.69 9.34 -11.23
CA GLY A 76 -16.82 10.20 -10.83
C GLY A 76 -17.18 10.06 -9.35
N LEU A 77 -16.23 9.68 -8.49
CA LEU A 77 -16.40 9.48 -7.07
C LEU A 77 -15.66 10.52 -6.23
N ALA A 78 -16.04 10.69 -4.96
CA ALA A 78 -15.28 11.42 -3.97
C ALA A 78 -14.45 10.44 -3.13
N PRO A 79 -13.14 10.68 -2.94
CA PRO A 79 -12.31 9.81 -2.12
C PRO A 79 -12.54 10.10 -0.63
N VAL A 80 -12.29 9.08 0.21
CA VAL A 80 -12.38 9.14 1.68
C VAL A 80 -10.98 8.97 2.27
N GLU A 81 -10.57 9.90 3.13
CA GLU A 81 -9.29 9.80 3.85
C GLU A 81 -9.32 8.70 4.91
N VAL A 82 -8.22 7.94 4.97
CA VAL A 82 -8.04 6.85 5.95
C VAL A 82 -6.62 6.90 6.52
N PRO A 83 -6.40 7.64 7.62
CA PRO A 83 -5.07 7.74 8.26
C PRO A 83 -4.50 6.39 8.71
N GLU A 84 -5.36 5.41 9.01
CA GLU A 84 -4.95 4.06 9.36
C GLU A 84 -4.28 3.32 8.18
N MET A 85 -4.34 3.85 6.96
CA MET A 85 -3.65 3.33 5.78
C MET A 85 -2.36 4.10 5.45
N ARG A 86 -1.84 4.96 6.38
CA ARG A 86 -0.51 5.55 6.27
C ARG A 86 0.57 4.48 6.17
N GLU A 87 1.69 4.84 5.52
CA GLU A 87 2.90 4.03 5.49
C GLU A 87 3.39 3.68 6.90
N ARG A 88 4.27 2.70 7.02
CA ARG A 88 5.00 2.45 8.26
C ARG A 88 5.72 3.70 8.71
N CYS A 89 5.57 4.05 9.99
CA CYS A 89 6.44 5.05 10.61
C CYS A 89 7.81 4.42 10.83
N TYR A 90 8.81 4.85 10.05
CA TYR A 90 10.17 4.33 10.15
C TYR A 90 11.04 5.11 11.13
N GLY A 91 10.50 6.17 11.78
CA GLY A 91 11.20 6.94 12.81
C GLY A 91 12.58 7.42 12.35
N ILE A 92 13.63 7.02 13.06
CA ILE A 92 15.02 7.43 12.77
C ILE A 92 15.52 7.12 11.35
N PHE A 93 14.83 6.27 10.61
CA PHE A 93 15.22 5.96 9.21
C PHE A 93 14.59 6.90 8.18
N GLU A 94 13.56 7.67 8.57
CA GLU A 94 12.87 8.55 7.63
C GLU A 94 13.80 9.63 7.08
N GLY A 95 13.76 9.81 5.75
CA GLY A 95 14.64 10.71 5.03
C GLY A 95 16.03 10.15 4.66
N LEU A 96 16.38 8.96 5.13
CA LEU A 96 17.63 8.29 4.76
C LEU A 96 17.42 7.33 3.57
N THR A 97 18.45 7.16 2.75
CA THR A 97 18.52 6.01 1.85
C THR A 97 18.79 4.74 2.67
N TYR A 98 18.50 3.55 2.11
CA TYR A 98 18.81 2.28 2.79
C TYR A 98 20.28 2.16 3.12
N ALA A 99 21.18 2.64 2.26
CA ALA A 99 22.63 2.63 2.50
C ALA A 99 23.02 3.55 3.66
N GLU A 100 22.46 4.77 3.72
CA GLU A 100 22.70 5.71 4.81
C GLU A 100 22.17 5.17 6.13
N ALA A 101 20.98 4.57 6.14
CA ALA A 101 20.38 3.96 7.33
C ALA A 101 21.27 2.82 7.89
N LYS A 102 21.79 1.96 7.00
CA LYS A 102 22.69 0.86 7.38
C LYS A 102 23.99 1.36 8.02
N VAL A 103 24.56 2.43 7.49
CA VAL A 103 25.80 3.02 8.04
C VAL A 103 25.55 3.76 9.35
N ARG A 104 24.46 4.53 9.42
CA ARG A 104 24.18 5.42 10.55
C ARG A 104 23.59 4.66 11.75
N TYR A 105 22.80 3.63 11.52
CA TYR A 105 22.10 2.88 12.55
C TYR A 105 22.21 1.37 12.32
N PRO A 106 23.42 0.79 12.40
CA PRO A 106 23.67 -0.61 12.00
C PRO A 106 22.85 -1.62 12.81
N GLU A 107 22.68 -1.43 14.11
CA GLU A 107 21.89 -2.34 14.97
C GLU A 107 20.41 -2.31 14.63
N ALA A 108 19.82 -1.12 14.45
CA ALA A 108 18.43 -0.99 14.03
C ALA A 108 18.21 -1.53 12.61
N TYR A 109 19.23 -1.40 11.74
CA TYR A 109 19.16 -1.91 10.39
C TYR A 109 19.17 -3.45 10.32
N VAL A 110 19.83 -4.13 11.25
CA VAL A 110 19.72 -5.60 11.39
C VAL A 110 18.27 -6.01 11.67
N ALA A 111 17.58 -5.31 12.56
CA ALA A 111 16.17 -5.59 12.83
C ALA A 111 15.27 -5.32 11.60
N PHE A 112 15.63 -4.35 10.75
CA PHE A 112 14.96 -4.10 9.48
C PHE A 112 15.21 -5.26 8.48
N GLU A 113 16.46 -5.67 8.27
CA GLU A 113 16.83 -6.75 7.34
C GLU A 113 16.25 -8.11 7.78
N THR A 114 16.25 -8.39 9.08
CA THR A 114 15.69 -9.64 9.64
C THR A 114 14.16 -9.59 9.79
N ARG A 115 13.53 -8.45 9.47
CA ARG A 115 12.09 -8.24 9.60
C ARG A 115 11.56 -8.59 11.01
N ASN A 116 12.31 -8.21 12.06
CA ASN A 116 11.86 -8.46 13.44
C ASN A 116 10.50 -7.78 13.68
N PRO A 117 9.41 -8.53 13.95
CA PRO A 117 8.06 -7.98 14.00
C PRO A 117 7.79 -7.14 15.24
N ASP A 118 8.55 -7.37 16.32
CA ASP A 118 8.38 -6.67 17.60
C ASP A 118 9.23 -5.40 17.68
N TYR A 119 10.23 -5.25 16.79
CA TYR A 119 11.13 -4.12 16.85
C TYR A 119 10.44 -2.84 16.36
N ALA A 120 10.27 -1.88 17.26
CA ALA A 120 9.88 -0.51 16.93
C ALA A 120 11.13 0.38 16.83
N TYR A 121 11.25 1.14 15.74
CA TYR A 121 12.31 2.16 15.65
C TYR A 121 12.05 3.27 16.64
N GLU A 122 13.11 3.99 17.02
CA GLU A 122 12.92 5.22 17.79
C GLU A 122 11.99 6.18 17.01
N ASN A 123 10.93 6.65 17.66
CA ASN A 123 9.84 7.43 17.06
C ASN A 123 9.11 6.76 15.88
N GLY A 124 9.18 5.43 15.77
CA GLY A 124 8.54 4.66 14.72
C GLY A 124 7.61 3.57 15.25
N GLU A 125 7.13 2.73 14.35
CA GLU A 125 6.25 1.60 14.69
C GLU A 125 6.88 0.23 14.37
N SER A 126 6.47 -0.81 15.10
CA SER A 126 6.84 -2.20 14.82
C SER A 126 6.02 -2.76 13.65
N LEU A 127 6.46 -3.89 13.07
CA LEU A 127 5.65 -4.58 12.04
C LEU A 127 4.34 -5.11 12.62
N ASN A 128 4.32 -5.56 13.88
CA ASN A 128 3.08 -5.99 14.55
C ASN A 128 2.08 -4.84 14.71
N ALA A 129 2.52 -3.65 15.07
CA ALA A 129 1.66 -2.47 15.18
C ALA A 129 1.09 -2.07 13.81
N LEU A 130 1.94 -2.01 12.78
CA LEU A 130 1.51 -1.76 11.40
C LEU A 130 0.49 -2.81 10.94
N PHE A 131 0.78 -4.10 11.13
CA PHE A 131 -0.09 -5.20 10.74
C PHE A 131 -1.47 -5.10 11.39
N ALA A 132 -1.53 -4.89 12.70
CA ALA A 132 -2.79 -4.77 13.43
C ALA A 132 -3.63 -3.57 12.93
N ARG A 133 -3.00 -2.40 12.73
CA ARG A 133 -3.63 -1.18 12.24
C ARG A 133 -4.22 -1.37 10.84
N VAL A 134 -3.42 -1.91 9.94
CA VAL A 134 -3.77 -2.12 8.52
C VAL A 134 -4.87 -3.16 8.37
N THR A 135 -4.72 -4.34 8.99
CA THR A 135 -5.70 -5.42 8.87
C THR A 135 -7.03 -5.08 9.53
N GLY A 136 -7.00 -4.39 10.68
CA GLY A 136 -8.21 -3.89 11.33
C GLY A 136 -9.01 -2.95 10.44
N LYS A 137 -8.33 -1.98 9.78
CA LYS A 137 -9.00 -1.06 8.86
C LYS A 137 -9.45 -1.76 7.58
N LEU A 138 -8.66 -2.68 7.03
CA LEU A 138 -9.03 -3.45 5.84
C LEU A 138 -10.34 -4.24 6.08
N MET A 139 -10.44 -4.91 7.22
CA MET A 139 -11.66 -5.64 7.62
C MET A 139 -12.87 -4.70 7.77
N ALA A 140 -12.67 -3.52 8.36
CA ALA A 140 -13.72 -2.52 8.51
C ALA A 140 -14.22 -2.01 7.15
N ILE A 141 -13.33 -1.73 6.20
CA ILE A 141 -13.68 -1.34 4.83
C ILE A 141 -14.47 -2.46 4.15
N ALA A 142 -14.01 -3.71 4.24
CA ALA A 142 -14.71 -4.85 3.64
C ALA A 142 -16.10 -5.03 4.20
N ALA A 143 -16.29 -4.87 5.51
CA ALA A 143 -17.59 -4.99 6.19
C ALA A 143 -18.57 -3.86 5.80
N ALA A 144 -18.06 -2.68 5.46
CA ALA A 144 -18.87 -1.54 5.01
C ALA A 144 -19.36 -1.68 3.55
N HIS A 145 -18.79 -2.59 2.76
CA HIS A 145 -19.05 -2.73 1.32
C HIS A 145 -19.40 -4.16 0.88
N PRO A 146 -20.41 -4.81 1.48
CA PRO A 146 -20.78 -6.18 1.13
C PRO A 146 -21.20 -6.27 -0.35
N GLY A 147 -20.53 -7.14 -1.12
CA GLY A 147 -20.83 -7.37 -2.54
C GLY A 147 -20.33 -6.28 -3.50
N GLN A 148 -19.50 -5.34 -3.02
CA GLN A 148 -19.03 -4.23 -3.82
C GLN A 148 -17.51 -4.32 -4.11
N ASN A 149 -17.07 -3.62 -5.17
CA ASN A 149 -15.67 -3.38 -5.45
C ASN A 149 -15.27 -2.01 -4.90
N VAL A 150 -14.17 -1.93 -4.17
CA VAL A 150 -13.65 -0.66 -3.64
C VAL A 150 -12.16 -0.52 -3.96
N VAL A 151 -11.67 0.71 -4.04
CA VAL A 151 -10.24 1.02 -4.20
C VAL A 151 -9.69 1.53 -2.88
N VAL A 152 -8.49 1.07 -2.51
CA VAL A 152 -7.72 1.58 -1.38
C VAL A 152 -6.32 1.96 -1.86
N VAL A 153 -6.02 3.25 -1.86
CA VAL A 153 -4.70 3.78 -2.23
C VAL A 153 -3.84 3.94 -0.98
N SER A 154 -2.67 3.32 -0.99
CA SER A 154 -1.78 3.28 0.16
C SER A 154 -0.31 3.16 -0.26
N HIS A 155 0.52 2.49 0.52
CA HIS A 155 1.98 2.51 0.49
C HIS A 155 2.57 1.10 0.45
N GLY A 156 3.88 1.03 0.18
CA GLY A 156 4.58 -0.24 0.04
C GLY A 156 4.53 -1.13 1.28
N GLY A 157 4.81 -0.58 2.45
CA GLY A 157 4.76 -1.35 3.70
C GLY A 157 3.36 -1.82 4.06
N VAL A 158 2.34 -1.01 3.77
CA VAL A 158 0.92 -1.41 3.98
C VAL A 158 0.52 -2.56 3.05
N LEU A 159 0.86 -2.46 1.76
CA LEU A 159 0.56 -3.53 0.80
C LEU A 159 1.30 -4.83 1.16
N ASP A 160 2.55 -4.74 1.66
CA ASP A 160 3.28 -5.90 2.19
C ASP A 160 2.51 -6.59 3.33
N MET A 161 1.95 -5.82 4.27
CA MET A 161 1.14 -6.37 5.37
C MET A 161 -0.14 -7.03 4.85
N VAL A 162 -0.83 -6.40 3.89
CA VAL A 162 -2.06 -6.96 3.32
C VAL A 162 -1.78 -8.25 2.54
N ASN A 163 -0.72 -8.29 1.74
CA ASN A 163 -0.34 -9.52 1.01
C ASN A 163 -0.09 -10.67 1.97
N ARG A 164 0.67 -10.43 3.04
CA ARG A 164 0.95 -11.45 4.07
C ARG A 164 -0.31 -11.89 4.80
N PHE A 165 -1.16 -10.97 5.17
CA PHE A 165 -2.45 -11.26 5.81
C PHE A 165 -3.31 -12.20 4.95
N VAL A 166 -3.45 -11.88 3.66
CA VAL A 166 -4.30 -12.66 2.75
C VAL A 166 -3.70 -14.03 2.44
N ARG A 167 -2.36 -14.13 2.35
CA ARG A 167 -1.65 -15.41 2.10
C ARG A 167 -1.40 -16.23 3.35
N GLY A 168 -1.59 -15.67 4.55
CA GLY A 168 -1.26 -16.31 5.82
C GLY A 168 0.26 -16.46 6.06
N ASN A 169 1.06 -15.58 5.46
CA ASN A 169 2.53 -15.63 5.60
C ASN A 169 2.98 -14.92 6.89
N PRO A 170 4.00 -15.47 7.61
CA PRO A 170 4.61 -14.78 8.73
C PRO A 170 5.26 -13.44 8.33
N LEU A 171 5.32 -12.48 9.27
CA LEU A 171 5.89 -11.16 9.02
C LEU A 171 7.40 -11.20 8.77
N GLU A 172 8.09 -12.18 9.36
CA GLU A 172 9.55 -12.39 9.26
C GLU A 172 9.98 -12.97 7.92
N THR A 173 9.06 -13.60 7.18
CA THR A 173 9.39 -14.22 5.88
C THR A 173 9.90 -13.16 4.91
N PRO A 174 11.01 -13.35 4.19
CA PRO A 174 11.44 -12.48 3.12
C PRO A 174 10.33 -12.26 2.09
N ARG A 175 10.29 -11.09 1.48
CA ARG A 175 9.28 -10.75 0.48
C ARG A 175 9.59 -11.46 -0.85
N ASP A 176 8.61 -12.16 -1.40
CA ASP A 176 8.68 -12.91 -2.66
C ASP A 176 7.78 -12.33 -3.78
N PHE A 177 7.31 -11.09 -3.60
CA PHE A 177 6.39 -10.40 -4.51
C PHE A 177 6.77 -8.93 -4.69
N LEU A 178 6.37 -8.37 -5.84
CA LEU A 178 6.62 -6.96 -6.17
C LEU A 178 5.47 -6.07 -5.66
N ILE A 179 5.78 -4.80 -5.37
CA ILE A 179 4.82 -3.76 -5.01
C ILE A 179 5.17 -2.48 -5.80
N PRO A 180 5.00 -2.48 -7.12
CA PRO A 180 5.38 -1.35 -7.95
C PRO A 180 4.49 -0.12 -7.71
N ASN A 181 5.02 1.09 -7.95
CA ASN A 181 4.23 2.32 -7.89
C ASN A 181 3.04 2.26 -8.84
N ALA A 182 1.88 2.68 -8.38
CA ALA A 182 0.58 2.58 -9.04
C ALA A 182 0.19 1.16 -9.50
N GLY A 183 0.88 0.11 -9.02
CA GLY A 183 0.54 -1.29 -9.29
C GLY A 183 -0.84 -1.65 -8.74
N ILE A 184 -1.60 -2.41 -9.52
CA ILE A 184 -2.95 -2.85 -9.21
C ILE A 184 -2.89 -4.23 -8.55
N ASN A 185 -3.57 -4.37 -7.40
CA ASN A 185 -3.60 -5.59 -6.63
C ASN A 185 -5.03 -5.88 -6.19
N TRP A 186 -5.56 -7.06 -6.52
CA TRP A 186 -6.92 -7.44 -6.16
C TRP A 186 -6.94 -8.52 -5.09
N ILE A 187 -7.74 -8.27 -4.05
CA ILE A 187 -8.09 -9.25 -3.02
C ILE A 187 -9.61 -9.30 -2.87
N ALA A 188 -10.12 -10.40 -2.38
CA ALA A 188 -11.56 -10.58 -2.17
C ALA A 188 -11.87 -11.30 -0.85
N THR A 189 -13.05 -11.03 -0.29
CA THR A 189 -13.64 -11.86 0.76
C THR A 189 -14.68 -12.80 0.15
N VAL A 190 -14.44 -14.09 0.22
CA VAL A 190 -15.35 -15.11 -0.29
C VAL A 190 -15.68 -16.06 0.86
N ASP A 191 -16.96 -16.19 1.21
CA ASP A 191 -17.42 -17.02 2.34
C ASP A 191 -16.67 -16.71 3.65
N GLY A 192 -16.42 -15.42 3.92
CA GLY A 192 -15.72 -14.95 5.10
C GLY A 192 -14.19 -15.20 5.10
N ARG A 193 -13.63 -15.66 3.99
CA ARG A 193 -12.18 -15.90 3.82
C ARG A 193 -11.57 -14.94 2.82
N TRP A 194 -10.38 -14.46 3.13
CA TRP A 194 -9.59 -13.64 2.21
C TRP A 194 -8.96 -14.48 1.11
N ARG A 195 -8.96 -13.96 -0.11
CA ARG A 195 -8.30 -14.55 -1.29
C ARG A 195 -7.53 -13.49 -2.04
N LEU A 196 -6.37 -13.87 -2.55
CA LEU A 196 -5.58 -13.10 -3.49
C LEU A 196 -6.06 -13.43 -4.90
N GLU A 197 -6.50 -12.43 -5.68
CA GLU A 197 -6.94 -12.60 -7.06
C GLU A 197 -5.88 -12.16 -8.07
N ALA A 198 -5.22 -11.02 -7.84
CA ALA A 198 -4.13 -10.52 -8.67
C ALA A 198 -3.16 -9.69 -7.82
N TRP A 199 -1.88 -9.64 -8.20
CA TRP A 199 -0.90 -8.86 -7.48
C TRP A 199 0.19 -8.30 -8.39
N GLY A 200 0.55 -7.02 -8.19
CA GLY A 200 1.64 -6.35 -8.89
C GLY A 200 1.38 -6.10 -10.37
N ASP A 201 0.11 -6.05 -10.80
CA ASP A 201 -0.24 -5.79 -12.19
C ASP A 201 0.08 -4.33 -12.56
N THR A 202 0.92 -4.17 -13.58
CA THR A 202 1.35 -2.88 -14.16
C THR A 202 1.02 -2.76 -15.64
N THR A 203 0.16 -3.62 -16.18
CA THR A 203 -0.16 -3.65 -17.62
C THR A 203 -0.80 -2.36 -18.13
N HIS A 204 -1.41 -1.57 -17.22
CA HIS A 204 -1.97 -0.25 -17.52
C HIS A 204 -0.89 0.86 -17.65
N LEU A 205 0.36 0.59 -17.29
CA LEU A 205 1.47 1.55 -17.34
C LEU A 205 2.26 1.36 -18.64
N GLU A 206 2.50 2.45 -19.37
CA GLU A 206 3.23 2.42 -20.66
C GLU A 206 4.73 2.11 -20.49
N ALA A 207 5.30 2.50 -19.34
CA ALA A 207 6.65 2.14 -18.93
C ALA A 207 6.57 1.46 -17.56
N GLY A 208 7.34 0.41 -17.35
CA GLY A 208 7.33 -0.38 -16.12
C GLY A 208 7.43 0.48 -14.87
N ALA A 209 6.63 0.18 -13.88
CA ALA A 209 6.70 0.81 -12.56
C ALA A 209 7.87 0.26 -11.76
N ARG A 210 8.46 1.10 -10.90
CA ARG A 210 9.58 0.70 -10.06
C ARG A 210 9.09 0.04 -8.78
N ASP A 211 9.74 -1.04 -8.37
CA ASP A 211 9.70 -1.58 -7.02
C ASP A 211 11.09 -1.44 -6.40
N GLU A 212 11.28 -0.42 -5.61
CA GLU A 212 12.55 -0.13 -4.92
C GLU A 212 12.60 -0.67 -3.49
N LEU A 213 11.54 -1.34 -3.04
CA LEU A 213 11.53 -1.94 -1.72
C LEU A 213 12.48 -3.14 -1.66
N PRO A 214 13.35 -3.26 -0.63
CA PRO A 214 14.17 -4.44 -0.47
C PRO A 214 13.32 -5.69 -0.25
N SER A 215 13.73 -6.76 -0.85
CA SER A 215 13.08 -8.10 -0.76
C SER A 215 13.33 -8.75 0.61
#